data_f1469e565f3354ac3d22315682264bcf
#
_entry.id   f1469e565f3354ac3d22315682264bcf
#
_cell.length_a   1.000
_cell.length_b   1.000
_cell.length_c   1.000
_cell.angle_alpha   90.00
_cell.angle_beta   90.00
_cell.angle_gamma   90.00
#
_symmetry.space_group_name_H-M   'P 1'
#
loop_
_entity.id
_entity.type
_entity.pdbx_description
1 polymer ?
#
loop_
_entity_poly.entity_id
_entity_poly.type
_entity_poly.pdbx_seq_one_letter_code
_entity_poly.pdbx_strand_id
1 'polypeptide(L)'
;KMYYLNGNIQSEISYKKDVRDGITRTYDPNGKLKVEVSYQNGVQVGVQKGYYPSGKLKIELPLDKNGLTNGIVKIYYPSGKIMSEKSYKDDKLEGTVKKYDESGKITSEEFFKNGNRIK
;
A
#
# COMPACT_ATOMS: atom_id res chain seq x y z
N LYS A 1 14.89 -13.40 9.83
CA LYS A 1 13.48 -13.81 9.88
C LYS A 1 12.98 -13.85 11.32
N MET A 2 11.74 -13.45 11.51
CA MET A 2 11.09 -13.54 12.80
C MET A 2 9.92 -14.53 12.68
N TYR A 3 9.63 -15.24 13.79
CA TYR A 3 8.62 -16.30 13.78
C TYR A 3 7.60 -16.11 14.89
N TYR A 4 6.35 -16.50 14.61
CA TYR A 4 5.31 -16.63 15.64
C TYR A 4 5.59 -17.84 16.51
N LEU A 5 4.94 -17.88 17.67
CA LEU A 5 5.09 -19.03 18.59
C LEU A 5 4.66 -20.36 17.97
N ASN A 6 3.76 -20.34 17.00
CA ASN A 6 3.32 -21.55 16.31
C ASN A 6 4.30 -22.04 15.23
N GLY A 7 5.44 -21.35 15.06
CA GLY A 7 6.47 -21.73 14.09
C GLY A 7 6.31 -21.09 12.73
N ASN A 8 5.21 -20.41 12.44
CA ASN A 8 5.04 -19.72 11.16
C ASN A 8 5.85 -18.43 11.13
N ILE A 9 6.31 -18.03 9.94
CA ILE A 9 7.09 -16.83 9.75
C ILE A 9 6.22 -15.61 10.06
N GLN A 10 6.74 -14.71 10.88
CA GLN A 10 6.11 -13.43 11.19
C GLN A 10 6.59 -12.34 10.23
N SER A 11 7.88 -12.29 9.96
CA SER A 11 8.43 -11.32 9.03
C SER A 11 9.72 -11.80 8.40
N GLU A 12 9.97 -11.30 7.20
CA GLU A 12 11.22 -11.47 6.48
C GLU A 12 11.70 -10.09 6.08
N ILE A 13 12.92 -9.75 6.48
CA ILE A 13 13.50 -8.44 6.20
C ILE A 13 14.81 -8.64 5.44
N SER A 14 14.98 -7.92 4.35
CA SER A 14 16.20 -7.96 3.55
C SER A 14 17.09 -6.77 3.93
N TYR A 15 18.38 -7.05 4.11
CA TYR A 15 19.37 -6.04 4.48
C TYR A 15 20.55 -6.06 3.51
N LYS A 16 21.20 -4.89 3.38
CA LYS A 16 22.45 -4.74 2.69
C LYS A 16 23.32 -3.79 3.51
N LYS A 17 24.49 -4.27 3.98
CA LYS A 17 25.39 -3.48 4.84
C LYS A 17 24.65 -2.89 6.06
N ASP A 18 23.85 -3.72 6.73
CA ASP A 18 23.07 -3.38 7.91
C ASP A 18 21.97 -2.36 7.68
N VAL A 19 21.63 -2.04 6.43
CA VAL A 19 20.55 -1.14 6.06
C VAL A 19 19.48 -1.94 5.30
N ARG A 20 18.21 -1.66 5.56
CA ARG A 20 17.13 -2.33 4.84
C ARG A 20 17.24 -2.05 3.34
N ASP A 21 17.27 -3.11 2.57
CA ASP A 21 17.36 -3.02 1.11
C ASP A 21 16.67 -4.25 0.53
N GLY A 22 15.76 -4.03 -0.41
CA GLY A 22 14.94 -5.10 -0.95
C GLY A 22 13.59 -5.16 -0.28
N ILE A 23 12.96 -6.32 -0.32
CA ILE A 23 11.57 -6.48 0.11
C ILE A 23 11.48 -6.97 1.56
N THR A 24 10.63 -6.31 2.35
CA THR A 24 10.23 -6.74 3.67
C THR A 24 8.82 -7.30 3.56
N ARG A 25 8.61 -8.53 4.06
CA ARG A 25 7.30 -9.17 4.08
C ARG A 25 6.89 -9.47 5.50
N THR A 26 5.63 -9.18 5.81
CA THR A 26 5.02 -9.45 7.11
C THR A 26 3.84 -10.39 6.88
N TYR A 27 3.73 -11.41 7.74
CA TYR A 27 2.71 -12.45 7.61
C TYR A 27 1.83 -12.48 8.85
N ASP A 28 0.59 -12.96 8.69
CA ASP A 28 -0.27 -13.21 9.85
C ASP A 28 0.08 -14.55 10.49
N PRO A 29 -0.47 -14.85 11.70
CA PRO A 29 -0.14 -16.11 12.38
C PRO A 29 -0.51 -17.37 11.60
N ASN A 30 -1.39 -17.26 10.61
CA ASN A 30 -1.80 -18.37 9.76
C ASN A 30 -0.87 -18.58 8.56
N GLY A 31 0.19 -17.76 8.45
CA GLY A 31 1.18 -17.89 7.38
C GLY A 31 0.81 -17.12 6.11
N LYS A 32 -0.24 -16.34 6.11
CA LYS A 32 -0.65 -15.58 4.93
C LYS A 32 0.03 -14.23 4.88
N LEU A 33 0.42 -13.81 3.69
CA LEU A 33 1.06 -12.52 3.47
C LEU A 33 0.11 -11.38 3.85
N LYS A 34 0.59 -10.48 4.71
CA LYS A 34 -0.20 -9.36 5.23
C LYS A 34 0.23 -8.04 4.59
N VAL A 35 1.53 -7.79 4.56
CA VAL A 35 2.11 -6.54 4.03
C VAL A 35 3.40 -6.84 3.30
N GLU A 36 3.61 -6.14 2.20
CA GLU A 36 4.85 -6.21 1.43
C GLU A 36 5.33 -4.79 1.17
N VAL A 37 6.55 -4.49 1.60
CA VAL A 37 7.15 -3.16 1.56
C VAL A 37 8.53 -3.27 0.93
N SER A 38 8.83 -2.40 -0.02
CA SER A 38 10.15 -2.35 -0.66
C SER A 38 11.00 -1.24 -0.07
N TYR A 39 12.29 -1.52 0.10
CA TYR A 39 13.27 -0.58 0.63
C TYR A 39 14.45 -0.44 -0.31
N GLN A 40 15.02 0.75 -0.36
CA GLN A 40 16.29 1.03 -1.02
C GLN A 40 17.09 1.94 -0.12
N ASN A 41 18.26 1.46 0.35
CA ASN A 41 19.13 2.19 1.28
C ASN A 41 18.40 2.71 2.51
N GLY A 42 17.49 1.90 3.06
CA GLY A 42 16.74 2.24 4.26
C GLY A 42 15.47 3.06 4.02
N VAL A 43 15.24 3.51 2.79
CA VAL A 43 14.05 4.31 2.43
C VAL A 43 13.01 3.41 1.77
N GLN A 44 11.74 3.55 2.18
CA GLN A 44 10.65 2.84 1.54
C GLN A 44 10.43 3.43 0.15
N VAL A 45 10.45 2.58 -0.88
CA VAL A 45 10.27 2.99 -2.27
C VAL A 45 9.41 1.97 -3.01
N GLY A 46 8.89 2.37 -4.16
CA GLY A 46 8.09 1.48 -5.01
C GLY A 46 6.68 1.30 -4.49
N VAL A 47 5.97 0.30 -5.00
CA VAL A 47 4.58 0.06 -4.62
C VAL A 47 4.53 -0.79 -3.36
N GLN A 48 3.97 -0.23 -2.29
CA GLN A 48 3.73 -0.95 -1.06
C GLN A 48 2.38 -1.63 -1.17
N LYS A 49 2.26 -2.86 -0.68
CA LYS A 49 1.04 -3.65 -0.81
C LYS A 49 0.59 -4.21 0.52
N GLY A 50 -0.70 -4.10 0.81
CA GLY A 50 -1.32 -4.74 1.95
C GLY A 50 -2.41 -5.68 1.48
N TYR A 51 -2.65 -6.74 2.23
CA TYR A 51 -3.56 -7.81 1.84
C TYR A 51 -4.61 -8.10 2.91
N TYR A 52 -5.77 -8.54 2.47
CA TYR A 52 -6.80 -9.08 3.36
C TYR A 52 -6.38 -10.48 3.85
N PRO A 53 -6.96 -10.96 4.96
CA PRO A 53 -6.69 -12.33 5.41
C PRO A 53 -6.98 -13.39 4.36
N SER A 54 -7.86 -13.09 3.39
CA SER A 54 -8.15 -14.00 2.27
C SER A 54 -7.00 -14.13 1.28
N GLY A 55 -6.00 -13.23 1.36
CA GLY A 55 -4.92 -13.16 0.39
C GLY A 55 -5.16 -12.18 -0.74
N LYS A 56 -6.36 -11.60 -0.82
CA LYS A 56 -6.67 -10.62 -1.85
C LYS A 56 -6.05 -9.26 -1.50
N LEU A 57 -5.66 -8.52 -2.52
CA LEU A 57 -5.05 -7.21 -2.38
C LEU A 57 -6.02 -6.22 -1.72
N LYS A 58 -5.55 -5.51 -0.69
CA LYS A 58 -6.34 -4.52 0.03
C LYS A 58 -5.96 -3.10 -0.37
N ILE A 59 -4.67 -2.82 -0.50
CA ILE A 59 -4.17 -1.49 -0.78
C ILE A 59 -2.89 -1.55 -1.60
N GLU A 60 -2.75 -0.60 -2.51
CA GLU A 60 -1.51 -0.34 -3.24
C GLU A 60 -1.13 1.12 -3.01
N LEU A 61 0.09 1.34 -2.49
CA LEU A 61 0.59 2.68 -2.17
C LEU A 61 1.89 2.91 -2.94
N PRO A 62 1.89 3.75 -3.98
CA PRO A 62 3.10 4.01 -4.76
C PRO A 62 3.98 5.07 -4.08
N LEU A 63 5.25 4.72 -3.87
CA LEU A 63 6.25 5.64 -3.33
C LEU A 63 7.33 5.87 -4.37
N ASP A 64 7.83 7.11 -4.44
CA ASP A 64 8.94 7.45 -5.35
C ASP A 64 10.28 7.15 -4.68
N LYS A 65 11.37 7.46 -5.37
CA LYS A 65 12.73 7.18 -4.89
C LYS A 65 13.10 7.92 -3.62
N ASN A 66 12.34 8.96 -3.25
CA ASN A 66 12.54 9.73 -2.03
C ASN A 66 11.62 9.28 -0.90
N GLY A 67 10.82 8.25 -1.13
CA GLY A 67 9.89 7.74 -0.13
C GLY A 67 8.59 8.52 -0.04
N LEU A 68 8.33 9.43 -0.96
CA LEU A 68 7.11 10.22 -0.98
C LEU A 68 6.03 9.53 -1.79
N THR A 69 4.77 9.66 -1.37
CA THR A 69 3.65 9.12 -2.11
C THR A 69 3.48 9.90 -3.41
N ASN A 70 3.63 9.20 -4.53
CA ASN A 70 3.47 9.78 -5.87
C ASN A 70 2.77 8.77 -6.75
N GLY A 71 1.62 9.14 -7.28
CA GLY A 71 0.80 8.28 -8.10
C GLY A 71 -0.55 8.04 -7.47
N ILE A 72 -1.20 6.94 -7.85
CA ILE A 72 -2.55 6.64 -7.41
C ILE A 72 -2.52 5.60 -6.31
N VAL A 73 -3.07 5.97 -5.13
CA VAL A 73 -3.29 5.04 -4.04
C VAL A 73 -4.62 4.33 -4.31
N LYS A 74 -4.58 3.01 -4.42
CA LYS A 74 -5.78 2.20 -4.68
C LYS A 74 -6.12 1.38 -3.45
N ILE A 75 -7.39 1.40 -3.07
CA ILE A 75 -7.92 0.60 -1.97
C ILE A 75 -9.02 -0.28 -2.55
N TYR A 76 -9.03 -1.56 -2.15
CA TYR A 76 -9.95 -2.55 -2.70
C TYR A 76 -10.87 -3.09 -1.63
N TYR A 77 -12.08 -3.47 -2.04
CA TYR A 77 -12.99 -4.24 -1.20
C TYR A 77 -12.48 -5.68 -1.04
N PRO A 78 -12.94 -6.39 -0.01
CA PRO A 78 -12.59 -7.82 0.11
C PRO A 78 -12.97 -8.65 -1.10
N SER A 79 -13.92 -8.19 -1.91
CA SER A 79 -14.32 -8.86 -3.16
C SER A 79 -13.27 -8.75 -4.27
N GLY A 80 -12.31 -7.80 -4.13
CA GLY A 80 -11.32 -7.50 -5.16
C GLY A 80 -11.67 -6.30 -6.03
N LYS A 81 -12.87 -5.75 -5.87
CA LYS A 81 -13.28 -4.55 -6.62
C LYS A 81 -12.69 -3.30 -5.98
N ILE A 82 -12.44 -2.28 -6.80
CA ILE A 82 -11.87 -1.02 -6.31
C ILE A 82 -12.87 -0.30 -5.41
N MET A 83 -12.40 0.12 -4.23
CA MET A 83 -13.16 0.94 -3.29
C MET A 83 -12.87 2.41 -3.50
N SER A 84 -11.59 2.78 -3.68
CA SER A 84 -11.21 4.17 -3.89
C SER A 84 -9.91 4.29 -4.66
N GLU A 85 -9.77 5.41 -5.36
CA GLU A 85 -8.55 5.81 -6.03
C GLU A 85 -8.26 7.25 -5.65
N LYS A 86 -7.06 7.49 -5.12
CA LYS A 86 -6.63 8.83 -4.68
C LYS A 86 -5.32 9.18 -5.36
N SER A 87 -5.28 10.32 -6.04
CA SER A 87 -4.08 10.79 -6.72
C SER A 87 -3.22 11.62 -5.77
N TYR A 88 -1.94 11.28 -5.67
CA TYR A 88 -0.98 11.98 -4.82
C TYR A 88 0.21 12.48 -5.61
N LYS A 89 0.75 13.60 -5.17
CA LYS A 89 2.01 14.14 -5.64
C LYS A 89 2.77 14.66 -4.44
N ASP A 90 3.97 14.11 -4.20
CA ASP A 90 4.83 14.49 -3.07
C ASP A 90 4.07 14.49 -1.74
N ASP A 91 3.37 13.37 -1.47
CA ASP A 91 2.58 13.14 -0.26
C ASP A 91 1.31 13.98 -0.12
N LYS A 92 0.99 14.80 -1.12
CA LYS A 92 -0.20 15.65 -1.09
C LYS A 92 -1.21 15.19 -2.13
N LEU A 93 -2.50 15.29 -1.80
CA LEU A 93 -3.56 15.04 -2.77
C LEU A 93 -3.44 16.04 -3.92
N GLU A 94 -3.35 15.49 -5.13
CA GLU A 94 -3.24 16.27 -6.35
C GLU A 94 -3.99 15.55 -7.44
N GLY A 95 -5.07 16.13 -7.95
CA GLY A 95 -5.92 15.48 -8.93
C GLY A 95 -7.19 14.94 -8.30
N THR A 96 -7.62 13.76 -8.70
CA THR A 96 -8.92 13.24 -8.32
C THR A 96 -8.88 12.29 -7.13
N VAL A 97 -9.96 12.29 -6.34
CA VAL A 97 -10.27 11.27 -5.35
C VAL A 97 -11.62 10.68 -5.75
N LYS A 98 -11.62 9.40 -6.09
CA LYS A 98 -12.83 8.69 -6.52
C LYS A 98 -13.17 7.58 -5.54
N LYS A 99 -14.44 7.45 -5.23
CA LYS A 99 -14.94 6.36 -4.38
C LYS A 99 -16.00 5.59 -5.15
N TYR A 100 -16.00 4.27 -4.97
CA TYR A 100 -16.90 3.36 -5.68
C TYR A 100 -17.65 2.48 -4.68
N ASP A 101 -18.87 2.08 -5.04
CA ASP A 101 -19.56 1.05 -4.28
C ASP A 101 -19.15 -0.34 -4.80
N GLU A 102 -19.63 -1.39 -4.17
CA GLU A 102 -19.25 -2.75 -4.55
C GLU A 102 -19.81 -3.20 -5.91
N SER A 103 -20.71 -2.44 -6.49
CA SER A 103 -21.19 -2.70 -7.87
C SER A 103 -20.26 -2.07 -8.91
N GLY A 104 -19.29 -1.25 -8.46
CA GLY A 104 -18.39 -0.54 -9.38
C GLY A 104 -18.85 0.85 -9.75
N LYS A 105 -19.94 1.32 -9.14
CA LYS A 105 -20.51 2.63 -9.44
C LYS A 105 -19.79 3.70 -8.61
N ILE A 106 -19.47 4.84 -9.25
CA ILE A 106 -18.86 5.97 -8.55
C ILE A 106 -19.90 6.59 -7.62
N THR A 107 -19.53 6.70 -6.33
CA THR A 107 -20.37 7.33 -5.31
C THR A 107 -19.89 8.73 -4.93
N SER A 108 -18.62 9.04 -5.22
CA SER A 108 -18.04 10.33 -4.87
C SER A 108 -16.87 10.63 -5.78
N GLU A 109 -16.75 11.88 -6.20
CA GLU A 109 -15.59 12.35 -6.96
C GLU A 109 -15.25 13.75 -6.49
N GLU A 110 -14.01 13.94 -6.07
CA GLU A 110 -13.52 15.20 -5.57
C GLU A 110 -12.21 15.57 -6.26
N PHE A 111 -11.90 16.85 -6.34
CA PHE A 111 -10.69 17.34 -7.00
C PHE A 111 -9.84 18.12 -6.02
N PHE A 112 -8.53 17.89 -6.06
CA PHE A 112 -7.58 18.47 -5.12
C PHE A 112 -6.39 19.10 -5.84
N LYS A 113 -5.85 20.15 -5.24
CA LYS A 113 -4.60 20.77 -5.68
C LYS A 113 -3.78 21.13 -4.45
N ASN A 114 -2.54 20.62 -4.39
CA ASN A 114 -1.62 20.85 -3.26
C ASN A 114 -2.27 20.48 -1.91
N GLY A 115 -3.06 19.43 -1.89
CA GLY A 115 -3.72 18.97 -0.68
C GLY A 115 -5.04 19.66 -0.37
N ASN A 116 -5.41 20.69 -1.12
CA ASN A 116 -6.63 21.45 -0.89
C ASN A 116 -7.73 21.01 -1.86
N ARG A 117 -8.92 20.78 -1.32
CA ARG A 117 -10.08 20.44 -2.14
C ARG A 117 -10.50 21.67 -2.95
N ILE A 118 -10.63 21.50 -4.28
CA ILE A 118 -11.03 22.59 -5.17
C ILE A 118 -12.38 22.34 -5.83
N LYS A 119 -12.89 21.08 -5.73
CA LYS A 119 -14.19 20.79 -6.35
C LYS A 119 -14.80 19.49 -5.79
#